data_800eb5d5556fb175f692c9a7183be58e
#
_entry.id   800eb5d5556fb175f692c9a7183be58e
#
_cell.length_a   1.000
_cell.length_b   1.000
_cell.length_c   1.000
_cell.angle_alpha   90.00
_cell.angle_beta   90.00
_cell.angle_gamma   90.00
#
_symmetry.space_group_name_H-M   'P 1'
#
loop_
_entity.id
_entity.type
_entity.pdbx_description
1 polymer ?
#
loop_
_entity_poly.entity_id
_entity_poly.type
_entity_poly.pdbx_seq_one_letter_code
_entity_poly.pdbx_strand_id
1 'polypeptide(L)'
;TFGGNHLACTAALAVLDVFEKENLVENAHVVGEYLISQLKELQKRNSHITEIRGRGLMVGVVLDIPHKEVRNKLIHEQHCFTGCAGTNILRILPPLILSKENVEDFITRLEAVL
;
A
#
# COMPACT_ATOMS: atom_id res chain seq x y z
N THR A 1 -22.77 17.49 12.39
CA THR A 1 -24.10 17.17 12.99
C THR A 1 -24.08 15.82 13.71
N PHE A 2 -23.44 14.79 13.14
CA PHE A 2 -23.38 13.44 13.74
C PHE A 2 -22.10 13.13 14.52
N GLY A 3 -21.18 14.10 14.63
CA GLY A 3 -19.94 13.97 15.38
C GLY A 3 -20.17 13.70 16.87
N GLY A 4 -19.46 12.73 17.43
CA GLY A 4 -19.55 12.39 18.85
C GLY A 4 -20.78 11.56 19.25
N ASN A 5 -21.54 11.01 18.28
CA ASN A 5 -22.63 10.10 18.64
C ASN A 5 -22.08 8.78 19.23
N HIS A 6 -22.87 8.15 20.11
CA HIS A 6 -22.40 6.99 20.89
C HIS A 6 -21.95 5.82 20.02
N LEU A 7 -22.61 5.55 18.89
CA LEU A 7 -22.23 4.45 17.99
C LEU A 7 -20.88 4.70 17.36
N ALA A 8 -20.64 5.90 16.83
CA ALA A 8 -19.36 6.27 16.23
C ALA A 8 -18.23 6.26 17.27
N CYS A 9 -18.47 6.76 18.48
CA CYS A 9 -17.47 6.73 19.56
C CYS A 9 -17.14 5.29 19.98
N THR A 10 -18.13 4.43 20.11
CA THR A 10 -17.92 3.01 20.44
C THR A 10 -17.13 2.29 19.36
N ALA A 11 -17.44 2.52 18.09
CA ALA A 11 -16.68 1.97 16.97
C ALA A 11 -15.23 2.48 16.97
N ALA A 12 -15.01 3.77 17.20
CA ALA A 12 -13.67 4.34 17.29
C ALA A 12 -12.84 3.74 18.43
N LEU A 13 -13.43 3.56 19.62
CA LEU A 13 -12.77 2.91 20.75
C LEU A 13 -12.38 1.47 20.41
N ALA A 14 -13.28 0.70 19.79
CA ALA A 14 -12.98 -0.66 19.36
C ALA A 14 -11.82 -0.73 18.38
N VAL A 15 -11.72 0.24 17.45
CA VAL A 15 -10.56 0.34 16.53
C VAL A 15 -9.28 0.65 17.30
N LEU A 16 -9.29 1.57 18.26
CA LEU A 16 -8.11 1.88 19.08
C LEU A 16 -7.65 0.68 19.89
N ASP A 17 -8.58 -0.09 20.46
CA ASP A 17 -8.28 -1.34 21.18
C ASP A 17 -7.54 -2.35 20.26
N VAL A 18 -7.95 -2.47 19.00
CA VAL A 18 -7.28 -3.35 18.02
C VAL A 18 -5.88 -2.83 17.70
N PHE A 19 -5.72 -1.51 17.54
CA PHE A 19 -4.40 -0.89 17.33
C PHE A 19 -3.40 -1.27 18.41
N GLU A 20 -3.84 -1.22 19.69
CA GLU A 20 -2.98 -1.58 20.81
C GLU A 20 -2.73 -3.09 20.90
N LYS A 21 -3.78 -3.90 20.83
CA LYS A 21 -3.70 -5.36 20.98
C LYS A 21 -2.87 -6.05 19.91
N GLU A 22 -2.95 -5.55 18.67
CA GLU A 22 -2.28 -6.14 17.52
C GLU A 22 -0.99 -5.39 17.13
N ASN A 23 -0.57 -4.39 17.93
CA ASN A 23 0.62 -3.57 17.66
C ASN A 23 0.67 -3.02 16.21
N LEU A 24 -0.46 -2.52 15.72
CA LEU A 24 -0.61 -2.17 14.30
C LEU A 24 0.32 -1.04 13.85
N VAL A 25 0.72 -0.13 14.74
CA VAL A 25 1.68 0.93 14.44
C VAL A 25 3.06 0.35 14.16
N GLU A 26 3.51 -0.59 15.00
CA GLU A 26 4.78 -1.29 14.81
C GLU A 26 4.74 -2.18 13.57
N ASN A 27 3.63 -2.90 13.34
CA ASN A 27 3.46 -3.68 12.12
C ASN A 27 3.55 -2.80 10.87
N ALA A 28 2.90 -1.63 10.86
CA ALA A 28 2.98 -0.68 9.75
C ALA A 28 4.41 -0.16 9.53
N HIS A 29 5.21 -0.01 10.58
CA HIS A 29 6.61 0.36 10.46
C HIS A 29 7.44 -0.78 9.86
N VAL A 30 7.44 -1.95 10.49
CA VAL A 30 8.27 -3.10 10.09
C VAL A 30 7.91 -3.61 8.69
N VAL A 31 6.62 -3.84 8.43
CA VAL A 31 6.16 -4.34 7.12
C VAL A 31 6.25 -3.25 6.06
N GLY A 32 6.08 -1.98 6.43
CA GLY A 32 6.27 -0.84 5.53
C GLY A 32 7.73 -0.70 5.06
N GLU A 33 8.71 -0.85 5.95
CA GLU A 33 10.12 -0.86 5.55
C GLU A 33 10.44 -2.06 4.64
N TYR A 34 9.87 -3.23 4.94
CA TYR A 34 9.99 -4.40 4.09
C TYR A 34 9.41 -4.14 2.69
N LEU A 35 8.19 -3.59 2.60
CA LEU A 35 7.56 -3.22 1.33
C LEU A 35 8.44 -2.26 0.52
N ILE A 36 8.95 -1.19 1.15
CA ILE A 36 9.83 -0.22 0.50
C ILE A 36 11.11 -0.90 0.01
N SER A 37 11.70 -1.81 0.79
CA SER A 37 12.89 -2.54 0.38
C SER A 37 12.64 -3.42 -0.85
N GLN A 38 11.54 -4.16 -0.88
CA GLN A 38 11.15 -5.01 -2.00
C GLN A 38 10.85 -4.18 -3.27
N LEU A 39 10.18 -3.04 -3.13
CA LEU A 39 9.95 -2.12 -4.24
C LEU A 39 11.26 -1.52 -4.78
N LYS A 40 12.24 -1.22 -3.94
CA LYS A 40 13.56 -0.77 -4.38
C LYS A 40 14.34 -1.87 -5.10
N GLU A 41 14.21 -3.14 -4.70
CA GLU A 41 14.79 -4.25 -5.46
C GLU A 41 14.10 -4.41 -6.82
N LEU A 42 12.78 -4.28 -6.87
CA LEU A 42 12.04 -4.28 -8.14
C LEU A 42 12.47 -3.10 -9.03
N GLN A 43 12.68 -1.92 -8.48
CA GLN A 43 13.16 -0.74 -9.21
C GLN A 43 14.51 -0.99 -9.90
N LYS A 44 15.42 -1.75 -9.30
CA LYS A 44 16.74 -2.05 -9.90
C LYS A 44 16.63 -2.89 -11.18
N ARG A 45 15.58 -3.69 -11.32
CA ARG A 45 15.36 -4.59 -12.46
C ARG A 45 14.24 -4.17 -13.39
N ASN A 46 13.52 -3.10 -13.06
CA ASN A 46 12.44 -2.55 -13.89
C ASN A 46 12.62 -1.05 -14.08
N SER A 47 12.91 -0.63 -15.32
CA SER A 47 13.20 0.76 -15.66
C SER A 47 12.00 1.70 -15.57
N HIS A 48 10.76 1.17 -15.55
CA HIS A 48 9.56 2.00 -15.44
C HIS A 48 9.37 2.59 -14.05
N ILE A 49 10.04 2.06 -13.01
CA ILE A 49 9.99 2.63 -11.67
C ILE A 49 11.11 3.65 -11.50
N THR A 50 10.77 4.93 -11.46
CA THR A 50 11.75 6.01 -11.35
C THR A 50 12.07 6.38 -9.90
N GLU A 51 11.10 6.29 -8.98
CA GLU A 51 11.28 6.65 -7.57
C GLU A 51 10.33 5.85 -6.68
N ILE A 52 10.80 5.49 -5.49
CA ILE A 52 9.97 4.96 -4.39
C ILE A 52 10.02 5.95 -3.25
N ARG A 53 8.86 6.42 -2.81
CA ARG A 53 8.71 7.36 -1.70
C ARG A 53 7.58 6.97 -0.78
N GLY A 54 7.71 7.29 0.49
CA GLY A 54 6.69 6.99 1.48
C GLY A 54 7.26 6.69 2.85
N ARG A 55 6.36 6.38 3.78
CA ARG A 55 6.69 5.96 5.13
C ARG A 55 5.64 4.98 5.64
N GLY A 56 6.06 3.95 6.37
CA GLY A 56 5.17 2.89 6.82
C GLY A 56 4.45 2.27 5.63
N LEU A 57 3.16 2.09 5.73
CA LEU A 57 2.32 1.50 4.68
C LEU A 57 1.70 2.53 3.71
N MET A 58 2.12 3.80 3.74
CA MET A 58 1.75 4.79 2.73
C MET A 58 2.91 4.98 1.76
N VAL A 59 2.86 4.32 0.61
CA VAL A 59 3.96 4.29 -0.35
C VAL A 59 3.48 4.72 -1.73
N GLY A 60 4.28 5.54 -2.40
CA GLY A 60 4.11 5.94 -3.79
C GLY A 60 5.20 5.32 -4.66
N VAL A 61 4.79 4.62 -5.71
CA VAL A 61 5.66 4.14 -6.78
C VAL A 61 5.52 5.09 -7.95
N VAL A 62 6.56 5.87 -8.22
CA VAL A 62 6.61 6.84 -9.33
C VAL A 62 7.07 6.10 -10.58
N LEU A 63 6.29 6.24 -11.64
CA LEU A 63 6.54 5.59 -12.94
C LEU A 63 6.99 6.63 -13.98
N ASP A 64 7.68 6.21 -15.02
CA ASP A 64 7.96 7.02 -16.22
C ASP A 64 6.81 6.97 -17.24
N ILE A 65 5.79 6.15 -16.97
CA ILE A 65 4.57 5.96 -17.77
C ILE A 65 3.34 6.36 -16.96
N PRO A 66 2.19 6.63 -17.61
CA PRO A 66 0.94 6.90 -16.90
C PRO A 66 0.50 5.71 -16.03
N HIS A 67 0.21 5.96 -14.75
CA HIS A 67 -0.23 4.92 -13.80
C HIS A 67 -1.50 4.18 -14.24
N LYS A 68 -2.34 4.82 -15.08
CA LYS A 68 -3.67 4.32 -15.45
C LYS A 68 -3.62 2.93 -16.10
N GLU A 69 -2.65 2.74 -16.99
CA GLU A 69 -2.48 1.48 -17.71
C GLU A 69 -2.04 0.35 -16.78
N VAL A 70 -1.00 0.59 -15.99
CA VAL A 70 -0.49 -0.36 -14.99
C VAL A 70 -1.57 -0.69 -13.96
N ARG A 71 -2.28 0.32 -13.47
CA ARG A 71 -3.36 0.14 -12.50
C ARG A 71 -4.52 -0.69 -13.07
N ASN A 72 -4.91 -0.47 -14.31
CA ASN A 72 -5.96 -1.25 -14.96
C ASN A 72 -5.57 -2.74 -15.07
N LYS A 73 -4.34 -3.03 -15.47
CA LYS A 73 -3.83 -4.41 -15.50
C LYS A 73 -3.80 -5.03 -14.10
N LEU A 74 -3.31 -4.30 -13.08
CA LEU A 74 -3.36 -4.77 -11.69
C LEU A 74 -4.77 -5.16 -11.26
N ILE A 75 -5.78 -4.34 -11.57
CA ILE A 75 -7.17 -4.58 -11.17
C ILE A 75 -7.77 -5.77 -11.95
N HIS A 76 -7.66 -5.78 -13.27
CA HIS A 76 -8.40 -6.71 -14.11
C HIS A 76 -7.69 -8.04 -14.36
N GLU A 77 -6.36 -8.04 -14.38
CA GLU A 77 -5.57 -9.24 -14.66
C GLU A 77 -5.01 -9.86 -13.37
N GLN A 78 -4.61 -9.02 -12.41
CA GLN A 78 -3.99 -9.47 -11.17
C GLN A 78 -4.92 -9.41 -9.94
N HIS A 79 -6.16 -8.88 -10.11
CA HIS A 79 -7.14 -8.72 -9.02
C HIS A 79 -6.58 -7.97 -7.80
N CYS A 80 -5.69 -7.02 -8.06
CA CYS A 80 -5.02 -6.22 -7.05
C CYS A 80 -5.42 -4.75 -7.17
N PHE A 81 -6.04 -4.20 -6.11
CA PHE A 81 -6.52 -2.82 -6.09
C PHE A 81 -5.47 -1.89 -5.51
N THR A 82 -5.12 -0.86 -6.27
CA THR A 82 -4.23 0.23 -5.83
C THR A 82 -4.90 1.58 -6.00
N GLY A 83 -4.45 2.56 -5.23
CA GLY A 83 -4.77 3.97 -5.46
C GLY A 83 -3.86 4.59 -6.52
N CYS A 84 -4.04 5.88 -6.74
CA CYS A 84 -3.17 6.67 -7.61
C CYS A 84 -3.04 8.11 -7.09
N ALA A 85 -2.01 8.81 -7.59
CA ALA A 85 -1.82 10.23 -7.35
C ALA A 85 -1.17 10.86 -8.59
N GLY A 86 -1.58 12.08 -8.93
CA GLY A 86 -1.11 12.74 -10.16
C GLY A 86 -1.36 11.89 -11.40
N THR A 87 -0.42 11.89 -12.33
CA THR A 87 -0.52 11.20 -13.62
C THR A 87 0.24 9.88 -13.68
N ASN A 88 1.25 9.71 -12.83
CA ASN A 88 2.24 8.64 -12.95
C ASN A 88 2.63 7.99 -11.61
N ILE A 89 1.83 8.15 -10.56
CA ILE A 89 2.11 7.56 -9.24
C ILE A 89 1.07 6.51 -8.90
N LEU A 90 1.50 5.27 -8.69
CA LEU A 90 0.72 4.26 -7.99
C LEU A 90 0.83 4.50 -6.49
N ARG A 91 -0.30 4.70 -5.82
CA ARG A 91 -0.36 4.85 -4.37
C ARG A 91 -0.75 3.53 -3.75
N ILE A 92 0.13 3.01 -2.93
CA ILE A 92 -0.06 1.79 -2.16
C ILE A 92 -0.45 2.21 -0.75
N LEU A 93 -1.64 1.79 -0.31
CA LEU A 93 -2.19 2.09 1.01
C LEU A 93 -2.98 0.87 1.50
N PRO A 94 -2.28 -0.21 1.87
CA PRO A 94 -2.91 -1.44 2.33
C PRO A 94 -3.42 -1.31 3.77
N PRO A 95 -4.23 -2.29 4.26
CA PRO A 95 -4.61 -2.35 5.66
C PRO A 95 -3.40 -2.53 6.57
N LEU A 96 -3.50 -2.01 7.82
CA LEU A 96 -2.41 -2.04 8.79
C LEU A 96 -2.00 -3.45 9.25
N ILE A 97 -2.84 -4.46 8.99
CA ILE A 97 -2.59 -5.88 9.26
C ILE A 97 -1.83 -6.58 8.12
N LEU A 98 -1.30 -5.84 7.14
CA LEU A 98 -0.54 -6.42 6.03
C LEU A 98 0.61 -7.29 6.55
N SER A 99 0.79 -8.47 5.96
CA SER A 99 1.91 -9.37 6.27
C SER A 99 3.02 -9.27 5.20
N LYS A 100 4.19 -9.84 5.48
CA LYS A 100 5.30 -9.91 4.52
C LYS A 100 4.94 -10.79 3.31
N GLU A 101 4.20 -11.87 3.52
CA GLU A 101 3.72 -12.76 2.45
C GLU A 101 2.80 -12.01 1.49
N ASN A 102 1.94 -11.12 2.02
CA ASN A 102 1.10 -10.26 1.18
C ASN A 102 1.95 -9.25 0.38
N VAL A 103 3.05 -8.76 0.94
CA VAL A 103 3.99 -7.89 0.21
C VAL A 103 4.62 -8.66 -0.95
N GLU A 104 5.10 -9.88 -0.73
CA GLU A 104 5.73 -10.72 -1.77
C GLU A 104 4.76 -11.03 -2.91
N ASP A 105 3.51 -11.38 -2.59
CA ASP A 105 2.45 -11.58 -3.57
C ASP A 105 2.18 -10.30 -4.37
N PHE A 106 2.09 -9.15 -3.69
CA PHE A 106 1.90 -7.86 -4.35
C PHE A 106 3.06 -7.52 -5.30
N ILE A 107 4.31 -7.71 -4.88
CA ILE A 107 5.50 -7.43 -5.72
C ILE A 107 5.47 -8.30 -6.98
N THR A 108 5.13 -9.58 -6.85
CA THR A 108 5.01 -10.52 -7.97
C THR A 108 3.95 -10.06 -8.97
N ARG A 109 2.78 -9.64 -8.49
CA ARG A 109 1.69 -9.12 -9.34
C ARG A 109 2.05 -7.79 -9.99
N LEU A 110 2.72 -6.90 -9.28
CA LEU A 110 3.16 -5.60 -9.81
C LEU A 110 4.20 -5.80 -10.92
N GLU A 111 5.17 -6.70 -10.71
CA GLU A 111 6.20 -7.02 -11.71
C GLU A 111 5.59 -7.61 -12.99
N ALA A 112 4.54 -8.41 -12.88
CA ALA A 112 3.87 -9.03 -14.02
C ALA A 112 3.16 -8.03 -14.96
N VAL A 113 2.90 -6.80 -14.50
CA VAL A 113 2.14 -5.79 -15.27
C VAL A 113 2.97 -4.55 -15.66
N LEU A 114 4.20 -4.44 -15.16
CA LEU A 114 5.17 -3.41 -15.52
C LEU A 114 6.01 -3.82 -16.71
#